data_9198dc865738db4b3ed921ee74400482
#
_entry.id   9198dc865738db4b3ed921ee74400482
#
_cell.length_a   1.000
_cell.length_b   1.000
_cell.length_c   1.000
_cell.angle_alpha   90.00
_cell.angle_beta   90.00
_cell.angle_gamma   90.00
#
_symmetry.space_group_name_H-M   'P 1'
#
loop_
_entity.id
_entity.type
_entity.pdbx_description
1 polymer ?
#
loop_
_entity_poly.entity_id
_entity_poly.type
_entity_poly.pdbx_seq_one_letter_code
_entity_poly.pdbx_strand_id
1 'polypeptide(L)'
;MAYWLLKTEPEQYAFEDLLRDGTTAWTGVKNAQAQANLRAMKEGDRAIVYHSGEKRAVGVAEVVRSAYADPASDDGGLVCVDVRALAPLPAPVPLEALKLEPAFAGSALLRQGRLSVVPLSPAEWRDLAELAEVIAKTGGLARGDQF
;
A
#
# COMPACT_ATOMS: atom_id res chain seq x y z
N MET A 1 8.60 6.77 12.38
CA MET A 1 8.07 5.75 11.45
C MET A 1 7.31 6.42 10.33
N ALA A 2 7.61 6.04 9.12
CA ALA A 2 6.89 6.54 7.96
C ALA A 2 5.86 5.52 7.48
N TYR A 3 4.90 5.99 6.71
CA TYR A 3 3.81 5.18 6.18
C TYR A 3 3.78 5.26 4.65
N TRP A 4 3.49 4.13 4.04
CA TRP A 4 3.53 3.97 2.59
C TRP A 4 2.32 3.18 2.11
N LEU A 5 2.08 3.23 0.80
CA LEU A 5 1.12 2.37 0.14
C LEU A 5 1.80 1.76 -1.07
N LEU A 6 1.74 0.44 -1.16
CA LEU A 6 2.37 -0.33 -2.24
C LEU A 6 1.27 -0.93 -3.11
N LYS A 7 1.30 -0.61 -4.39
CA LYS A 7 0.31 -1.13 -5.34
C LYS A 7 0.84 -2.37 -6.04
N THR A 8 -0.02 -3.36 -6.18
CA THR A 8 0.30 -4.59 -6.91
C THR A 8 -0.94 -5.07 -7.64
N GLU A 9 -0.72 -5.71 -8.80
CA GLU A 9 -1.79 -6.40 -9.52
C GLU A 9 -2.03 -7.74 -8.86
N PRO A 10 -3.26 -8.05 -8.41
CA PRO A 10 -3.50 -9.31 -7.68
C PRO A 10 -3.25 -10.56 -8.52
N GLU A 11 -3.41 -10.49 -9.86
CA GLU A 11 -3.08 -11.63 -10.71
C GLU A 11 -1.59 -11.93 -10.73
N GLN A 12 -0.74 -10.94 -10.47
CA GLN A 12 0.70 -11.11 -10.45
C GLN A 12 1.20 -11.41 -9.05
N TYR A 13 0.76 -10.62 -8.07
CA TYR A 13 1.14 -10.85 -6.68
C TYR A 13 0.11 -10.21 -5.75
N ALA A 14 -0.76 -11.03 -5.19
CA ALA A 14 -1.82 -10.57 -4.30
C ALA A 14 -1.34 -10.54 -2.85
N PHE A 15 -2.08 -9.86 -1.98
CA PHE A 15 -1.78 -9.87 -0.55
C PHE A 15 -1.83 -11.27 0.04
N GLU A 16 -2.71 -12.13 -0.48
CA GLU A 16 -2.76 -13.55 -0.09
C GLU A 16 -1.46 -14.27 -0.37
N ASP A 17 -0.79 -13.90 -1.48
CA ASP A 17 0.53 -14.47 -1.78
C ASP A 17 1.56 -14.02 -0.76
N LEU A 18 1.49 -12.77 -0.34
CA LEU A 18 2.38 -12.24 0.69
C LEU A 18 2.12 -12.92 2.04
N LEU A 19 0.86 -13.16 2.38
CA LEU A 19 0.52 -13.90 3.60
C LEU A 19 1.11 -15.30 3.58
N ARG A 20 1.02 -15.97 2.43
CA ARG A 20 1.58 -17.32 2.25
C ARG A 20 3.11 -17.30 2.36
N ASP A 21 3.75 -16.33 1.69
CA ASP A 21 5.21 -16.25 1.65
C ASP A 21 5.81 -15.66 2.94
N GLY A 22 5.04 -14.90 3.66
CA GLY A 22 5.47 -14.21 4.88
C GLY A 22 6.26 -12.95 4.60
N THR A 23 7.33 -13.06 3.84
CA THR A 23 8.20 -11.94 3.44
C THR A 23 8.50 -12.05 1.97
N THR A 24 8.58 -10.91 1.29
CA THR A 24 8.95 -10.90 -0.12
C THR A 24 9.79 -9.67 -0.44
N ALA A 25 10.63 -9.80 -1.48
CA ALA A 25 11.32 -8.66 -2.07
C ALA A 25 10.33 -7.96 -3.01
N TRP A 26 10.12 -6.66 -2.78
CA TRP A 26 9.19 -5.87 -3.60
C TRP A 26 9.93 -5.36 -4.83
N THR A 27 9.99 -6.18 -5.86
CA THR A 27 10.82 -5.98 -7.05
C THR A 27 10.01 -5.41 -8.22
N GLY A 28 10.72 -5.06 -9.29
CA GLY A 28 10.09 -4.68 -10.55
C GLY A 28 9.54 -3.27 -10.61
N VAL A 29 9.87 -2.41 -9.64
CA VAL A 29 9.42 -1.03 -9.61
C VAL A 29 10.33 -0.21 -10.52
N LYS A 30 9.80 0.37 -11.59
CA LYS A 30 10.61 1.07 -12.59
C LYS A 30 10.46 2.59 -12.59
N ASN A 31 9.33 3.11 -12.15
CA ASN A 31 9.07 4.54 -12.14
C ASN A 31 10.07 5.26 -11.23
N ALA A 32 10.63 6.37 -11.71
CA ALA A 32 11.70 7.07 -10.99
C ALA A 32 11.25 7.59 -9.63
N GLN A 33 10.04 8.13 -9.54
CA GLN A 33 9.52 8.63 -8.25
C GLN A 33 9.25 7.49 -7.28
N ALA A 34 8.70 6.39 -7.77
CA ALA A 34 8.48 5.20 -6.95
C ALA A 34 9.81 4.65 -6.44
N GLN A 35 10.85 4.64 -7.27
CA GLN A 35 12.18 4.23 -6.87
C GLN A 35 12.75 5.16 -5.78
N ALA A 36 12.56 6.47 -5.91
CA ALA A 36 12.98 7.41 -4.88
C ALA A 36 12.25 7.13 -3.56
N ASN A 37 10.98 6.79 -3.63
CA ASN A 37 10.20 6.44 -2.44
C ASN A 37 10.70 5.15 -1.79
N LEU A 38 11.03 4.13 -2.60
CA LEU A 38 11.63 2.90 -2.05
C LEU A 38 12.94 3.19 -1.32
N ARG A 39 13.77 4.07 -1.89
CA ARG A 39 15.05 4.45 -1.26
C ARG A 39 14.85 5.19 0.06
N ALA A 40 13.73 5.85 0.23
CA ALA A 40 13.42 6.58 1.46
C ALA A 40 12.85 5.69 2.56
N MET A 41 12.42 4.47 2.23
CA MET A 41 11.86 3.56 3.23
C MET A 41 12.91 3.08 4.22
N LYS A 42 12.49 2.92 5.46
CA LYS A 42 13.35 2.42 6.54
C LYS A 42 12.72 1.20 7.17
N GLU A 43 13.56 0.34 7.73
CA GLU A 43 13.10 -0.83 8.48
C GLU A 43 12.18 -0.36 9.60
N GLY A 44 11.05 -1.04 9.73
CA GLY A 44 10.01 -0.69 10.69
C GLY A 44 8.90 0.18 10.13
N ASP A 45 9.11 0.79 8.95
CA ASP A 45 8.03 1.54 8.29
C ASP A 45 6.89 0.59 7.95
N ARG A 46 5.68 1.13 7.94
CA ARG A 46 4.47 0.37 7.63
C ARG A 46 3.96 0.72 6.25
N ALA A 47 3.37 -0.26 5.59
CA ALA A 47 2.82 -0.09 4.24
C ALA A 47 1.45 -0.72 4.14
N ILE A 48 0.56 -0.03 3.45
CA ILE A 48 -0.71 -0.61 3.01
C ILE A 48 -0.44 -1.31 1.69
N VAL A 49 -0.91 -2.53 1.53
CA VAL A 49 -0.90 -3.23 0.25
C VAL A 49 -2.22 -2.96 -0.45
N TYR A 50 -2.13 -2.53 -1.69
CA TYR A 50 -3.27 -2.06 -2.47
C TYR A 50 -3.31 -2.83 -3.80
N HIS A 51 -4.47 -3.43 -4.09
CA HIS A 51 -4.68 -4.15 -5.36
C HIS A 51 -5.13 -3.16 -6.42
N SER A 52 -4.24 -2.86 -7.38
CA SER A 52 -4.48 -1.79 -8.34
C SER A 52 -5.61 -2.09 -9.30
N GLY A 53 -5.72 -3.32 -9.77
CA GLY A 53 -6.82 -3.71 -10.66
C GLY A 53 -8.18 -3.62 -9.98
N GLU A 54 -8.24 -4.01 -8.71
CA GLU A 54 -9.47 -3.96 -7.91
C GLU A 54 -9.72 -2.60 -7.28
N LYS A 55 -8.71 -1.73 -7.29
CA LYS A 55 -8.76 -0.37 -6.73
C LYS A 55 -9.18 -0.37 -5.27
N ARG A 56 -8.50 -1.17 -4.45
CA ARG A 56 -8.79 -1.23 -3.02
C ARG A 56 -7.58 -1.61 -2.19
N ALA A 57 -7.50 -1.07 -0.98
CA ALA A 57 -6.51 -1.43 0.02
C ALA A 57 -6.95 -2.71 0.70
N VAL A 58 -6.02 -3.65 0.93
CA VAL A 58 -6.39 -4.99 1.40
C VAL A 58 -5.61 -5.48 2.61
N GLY A 59 -4.40 -4.96 2.86
CA GLY A 59 -3.60 -5.49 3.94
C GLY A 59 -2.51 -4.54 4.42
N VAL A 60 -1.83 -4.95 5.47
CA VAL A 60 -0.76 -4.19 6.11
C VAL A 60 0.51 -5.01 6.10
N ALA A 61 1.61 -4.38 5.76
CA ALA A 61 2.94 -4.97 5.75
C ALA A 61 3.92 -4.05 6.46
N GLU A 62 5.09 -4.60 6.76
CA GLU A 62 6.17 -3.86 7.41
C GLU A 62 7.43 -3.99 6.57
N VAL A 63 8.17 -2.89 6.43
CA VAL A 63 9.48 -2.91 5.77
C VAL A 63 10.48 -3.58 6.70
N VAL A 64 11.08 -4.68 6.27
CA VAL A 64 12.02 -5.45 7.09
C VAL A 64 13.44 -5.39 6.54
N ARG A 65 13.62 -4.88 5.33
CA ARG A 65 14.94 -4.60 4.77
C ARG A 65 14.84 -3.38 3.88
N SER A 66 15.67 -2.38 4.17
CA SER A 66 15.69 -1.14 3.38
C SER A 66 16.31 -1.38 2.00
N ALA A 67 16.28 -0.35 1.15
CA ALA A 67 16.61 -0.47 -0.26
C ALA A 67 17.94 -1.15 -0.53
N TYR A 68 17.93 -2.09 -1.46
CA TYR A 68 19.12 -2.79 -1.96
C TYR A 68 18.90 -3.07 -3.44
N ALA A 69 19.96 -3.51 -4.13
CA ALA A 69 19.89 -3.74 -5.57
C ALA A 69 18.81 -4.76 -5.92
N ASP A 70 17.90 -4.38 -6.83
CA ASP A 70 16.83 -5.26 -7.28
C ASP A 70 17.42 -6.35 -8.17
N PRO A 71 17.31 -7.64 -7.82
CA PRO A 71 17.86 -8.72 -8.64
C PRO A 71 17.21 -8.80 -10.02
N ALA A 72 16.02 -8.21 -10.21
CA ALA A 72 15.37 -8.18 -11.51
C ALA A 72 15.90 -7.06 -12.40
N SER A 73 16.77 -6.20 -11.89
CA SER A 73 17.36 -5.10 -12.66
C SER A 73 18.67 -5.57 -13.29
N ASP A 74 18.74 -5.54 -14.62
CA ASP A 74 19.89 -6.06 -15.37
C ASP A 74 21.17 -5.26 -15.09
N ASP A 75 21.04 -3.96 -14.88
CA ASP A 75 22.20 -3.08 -14.70
C ASP A 75 22.44 -2.69 -13.25
N GLY A 76 21.64 -3.20 -12.31
CA GLY A 76 21.77 -2.87 -10.90
C GLY A 76 21.31 -1.47 -10.55
N GLY A 77 20.71 -0.76 -11.48
CA GLY A 77 20.28 0.63 -11.25
C GLY A 77 19.00 0.79 -10.46
N LEU A 78 18.22 -0.27 -10.33
CA LEU A 78 16.97 -0.22 -9.57
C LEU A 78 17.15 -0.86 -8.20
N VAL A 79 16.31 -0.42 -7.24
CA VAL A 79 16.33 -0.98 -5.89
C VAL A 79 14.99 -1.64 -5.58
N CYS A 80 15.01 -2.50 -4.58
CA CYS A 80 13.82 -3.07 -3.97
C CYS A 80 13.96 -3.00 -2.46
N VAL A 81 12.86 -3.28 -1.76
CA VAL A 81 12.86 -3.42 -0.31
C VAL A 81 12.22 -4.78 0.01
N ASP A 82 12.47 -5.30 1.21
CA ASP A 82 11.75 -6.48 1.67
C ASP A 82 10.62 -6.05 2.59
N VAL A 83 9.46 -6.66 2.40
CA VAL A 83 8.29 -6.39 3.24
C VAL A 83 7.77 -7.71 3.80
N ARG A 84 7.22 -7.64 5.01
CA ARG A 84 6.62 -8.77 5.71
C ARG A 84 5.14 -8.50 5.90
N ALA A 85 4.31 -9.51 5.67
CA ALA A 85 2.88 -9.39 5.94
C ALA A 85 2.66 -9.25 7.45
N LEU A 86 1.81 -8.30 7.84
CA LEU A 86 1.38 -8.16 9.22
C LEU A 86 -0.03 -8.69 9.42
N ALA A 87 -0.99 -8.19 8.66
CA ALA A 87 -2.39 -8.60 8.79
C ALA A 87 -3.20 -8.11 7.61
N PRO A 88 -4.27 -8.81 7.23
CA PRO A 88 -5.26 -8.21 6.34
C PRO A 88 -5.94 -7.05 7.05
N LEU A 89 -6.44 -6.09 6.29
CA LEU A 89 -7.30 -5.04 6.86
C LEU A 89 -8.60 -5.70 7.35
N PRO A 90 -9.27 -5.13 8.37
CA PRO A 90 -10.55 -5.65 8.83
C PRO A 90 -11.57 -5.83 7.70
N ALA A 91 -11.52 -4.95 6.71
CA ALA A 91 -12.24 -5.09 5.45
C ALA A 91 -11.45 -4.33 4.38
N PRO A 92 -11.54 -4.75 3.09
CA PRO A 92 -10.94 -3.97 2.03
C PRO A 92 -11.53 -2.57 1.97
N VAL A 93 -10.68 -1.58 1.64
CA VAL A 93 -11.10 -0.18 1.56
C VAL A 93 -11.01 0.26 0.11
N PRO A 94 -12.15 0.48 -0.57
CA PRO A 94 -12.12 0.89 -1.97
C PRO A 94 -11.62 2.32 -2.13
N LEU A 95 -10.98 2.58 -3.27
CA LEU A 95 -10.54 3.93 -3.62
C LEU A 95 -11.70 4.93 -3.57
N GLU A 96 -12.89 4.50 -4.01
CA GLU A 96 -14.10 5.33 -3.96
C GLU A 96 -14.36 5.88 -2.56
N ALA A 97 -14.16 5.06 -1.53
CA ALA A 97 -14.36 5.47 -0.15
C ALA A 97 -13.27 6.46 0.29
N LEU A 98 -12.03 6.22 -0.12
CA LEU A 98 -10.92 7.09 0.23
C LEU A 98 -11.06 8.49 -0.38
N LYS A 99 -11.65 8.58 -1.56
CA LYS A 99 -11.89 9.88 -2.22
C LYS A 99 -12.78 10.79 -1.40
N LEU A 100 -13.60 10.24 -0.54
CA LEU A 100 -14.53 11.00 0.31
C LEU A 100 -13.91 11.42 1.64
N GLU A 101 -12.73 10.92 1.96
CA GLU A 101 -12.11 11.20 3.26
C GLU A 101 -11.29 12.48 3.21
N PRO A 102 -11.54 13.43 4.13
CA PRO A 102 -10.82 14.72 4.12
C PRO A 102 -9.30 14.56 4.19
N ALA A 103 -8.79 13.54 4.90
CA ALA A 103 -7.35 13.33 5.02
C ALA A 103 -6.70 13.03 3.68
N PHE A 104 -7.48 12.53 2.70
CA PHE A 104 -6.96 12.18 1.39
C PHE A 104 -7.13 13.30 0.36
N ALA A 105 -7.70 14.44 0.75
CA ALA A 105 -7.82 15.59 -0.16
C ALA A 105 -6.41 16.02 -0.60
N GLY A 106 -6.16 16.03 -1.91
CA GLY A 106 -4.86 16.38 -2.46
C GLY A 106 -3.77 15.35 -2.25
N SER A 107 -4.10 14.14 -1.79
CA SER A 107 -3.10 13.10 -1.54
C SER A 107 -2.40 12.64 -2.82
N ALA A 108 -1.17 12.15 -2.68
CA ALA A 108 -0.43 11.59 -3.81
C ALA A 108 -1.17 10.40 -4.41
N LEU A 109 -1.86 9.61 -3.59
CA LEU A 109 -2.64 8.47 -4.07
C LEU A 109 -3.68 8.90 -5.10
N LEU A 110 -4.37 10.02 -4.85
CA LEU A 110 -5.42 10.52 -5.74
C LEU A 110 -4.88 11.34 -6.89
N ARG A 111 -3.81 12.12 -6.67
CA ARG A 111 -3.22 12.99 -7.71
C ARG A 111 -2.38 12.21 -8.71
N GLN A 112 -1.73 11.16 -8.27
CA GLN A 112 -0.76 10.41 -9.07
C GLN A 112 -1.21 8.96 -9.18
N GLY A 113 -2.29 8.72 -9.91
CA GLY A 113 -2.91 7.40 -10.00
C GLY A 113 -2.00 6.30 -10.51
N ARG A 114 -0.91 6.64 -11.22
CA ARG A 114 0.03 5.65 -11.75
C ARG A 114 1.24 5.43 -10.86
N LEU A 115 1.36 6.19 -9.78
CA LEU A 115 2.47 6.00 -8.84
C LEU A 115 2.20 4.73 -8.02
N SER A 116 3.13 3.76 -8.08
CA SER A 116 2.93 2.45 -7.47
C SER A 116 3.48 2.36 -6.04
N VAL A 117 4.30 3.31 -5.62
CA VAL A 117 4.82 3.41 -4.25
C VAL A 117 4.49 4.80 -3.78
N VAL A 118 3.53 4.90 -2.86
CA VAL A 118 2.92 6.18 -2.50
C VAL A 118 3.20 6.49 -1.03
N PRO A 119 3.69 7.69 -0.70
CA PRO A 119 3.80 8.07 0.71
C PRO A 119 2.42 8.39 1.28
N LEU A 120 2.21 8.00 2.53
CA LEU A 120 0.99 8.33 3.25
C LEU A 120 1.36 9.15 4.48
N SER A 121 0.59 10.20 4.76
CA SER A 121 0.74 10.94 6.00
C SER A 121 0.20 10.11 7.16
N PRO A 122 0.59 10.42 8.41
CA PRO A 122 -0.03 9.76 9.57
C PRO A 122 -1.54 9.91 9.61
N ALA A 123 -2.08 11.05 9.16
CA ALA A 123 -3.53 11.26 9.11
C ALA A 123 -4.18 10.35 8.07
N GLU A 124 -3.57 10.20 6.90
CA GLU A 124 -4.08 9.30 5.87
C GLU A 124 -4.07 7.85 6.36
N TRP A 125 -2.97 7.44 6.99
CA TRP A 125 -2.86 6.09 7.56
C TRP A 125 -3.97 5.81 8.56
N ARG A 126 -4.14 6.72 9.53
CA ARG A 126 -5.14 6.57 10.57
C ARG A 126 -6.54 6.52 10.00
N ASP A 127 -6.83 7.41 9.04
CA ASP A 127 -8.16 7.50 8.45
C ASP A 127 -8.50 6.24 7.66
N LEU A 128 -7.54 5.71 6.91
CA LEU A 128 -7.72 4.46 6.18
C LEU A 128 -8.00 3.30 7.14
N ALA A 129 -7.23 3.21 8.22
CA ALA A 129 -7.40 2.15 9.20
C ALA A 129 -8.76 2.21 9.88
N GLU A 130 -9.21 3.42 10.25
CA GLU A 130 -10.53 3.62 10.85
C GLU A 130 -11.64 3.26 9.88
N LEU A 131 -11.48 3.65 8.61
CA LEU A 131 -12.47 3.34 7.57
C LEU A 131 -12.60 1.83 7.37
N ALA A 132 -11.48 1.11 7.40
CA ALA A 132 -11.51 -0.35 7.31
C ALA A 132 -12.35 -0.97 8.44
N GLU A 133 -12.21 -0.43 9.65
CA GLU A 133 -13.02 -0.87 10.80
C GLU A 133 -14.50 -0.58 10.59
N VAL A 134 -14.83 0.62 10.12
CA VAL A 134 -16.22 1.01 9.87
C VAL A 134 -16.85 0.09 8.83
N ILE A 135 -16.14 -0.14 7.72
CA ILE A 135 -16.64 -1.00 6.65
C ILE A 135 -16.87 -2.43 7.17
N ALA A 136 -15.94 -2.94 7.98
CA ALA A 136 -16.07 -4.28 8.56
C ALA A 136 -17.32 -4.39 9.43
N LYS A 137 -17.60 -3.36 10.23
CA LYS A 137 -18.75 -3.36 11.14
C LYS A 137 -20.09 -3.21 10.42
N THR A 138 -20.09 -2.51 9.28
CA THR A 138 -21.32 -2.23 8.55
C THR A 138 -21.61 -3.24 7.45
N GLY A 139 -20.80 -4.29 7.36
CA GLY A 139 -20.97 -5.31 6.32
C GLY A 139 -20.66 -4.81 4.93
N GLY A 140 -19.78 -3.82 4.81
CA GLY A 140 -19.37 -3.28 3.53
C GLY A 140 -20.08 -2.02 3.12
N LEU A 141 -20.98 -1.48 3.94
CA LEU A 141 -21.60 -0.19 3.64
C LEU A 141 -20.59 0.92 3.84
N ALA A 142 -20.52 1.84 2.88
CA ALA A 142 -19.66 2.99 3.00
C ALA A 142 -20.24 3.99 3.99
N ARG A 143 -19.39 4.89 4.50
CA ARG A 143 -19.85 5.98 5.32
C ARG A 143 -20.84 6.82 4.53
N GLY A 144 -21.94 7.17 5.18
CA GLY A 144 -22.98 7.95 4.54
C GLY A 144 -24.03 7.14 3.82
N ASP A 145 -23.82 5.87 3.62
CA ASP A 145 -24.81 4.96 3.06
C ASP A 145 -25.73 4.49 4.16
N GLN A 146 -26.16 5.37 4.95
CA GLN A 146 -26.97 5.00 6.05
C GLN A 146 -28.38 5.06 5.65
N PHE A 147 -28.94 4.16 5.91
CA PHE A 147 -30.28 4.01 5.86
C PHE A 147 -31.11 5.10 6.46
#